data_d6c2eb6075153bd78ac0b4f84af3f547
#
_entry.id   d6c2eb6075153bd78ac0b4f84af3f547
#
_cell.length_a   1.000
_cell.length_b   1.000
_cell.length_c   1.000
_cell.angle_alpha   90.00
_cell.angle_beta   90.00
_cell.angle_gamma   90.00
#
_symmetry.space_group_name_H-M   'P 1'
#
loop_
_entity.id
_entity.type
_entity.pdbx_description
1 polymer ?
#
loop_
_entity_poly.entity_id
_entity_poly.type
_entity_poly.pdbx_seq_one_letter_code
_entity_poly.pdbx_strand_id
1 'polypeptide(L)'
;MSESMSGGFENKRIYAFGEKDMPDSDEGFSITINLSSSEPIYRQISGSIVRSIATGVLKAGTRLPPSRQLSSILGVNYHTVNKAYSFLESQEYIYMDRRKHIFISTIKQRREKDMGILWENRMKNLLTESISKGFSPLQIEEKIVELLKEIATQEE
;
A
#
# COMPACT_ATOMS: atom_id res chain seq x y z
N MET A 1 12.60 24.45 29.84
CA MET A 1 12.24 23.06 29.51
C MET A 1 11.28 23.11 28.34
N SER A 2 11.80 22.76 27.20
CA SER A 2 10.98 22.67 26.01
C SER A 2 10.32 21.29 25.99
N GLU A 3 9.06 21.22 26.31
CA GLU A 3 8.27 20.06 25.93
C GLU A 3 8.11 20.10 24.43
N SER A 4 8.83 19.22 23.76
CA SER A 4 8.64 19.02 22.34
C SER A 4 7.26 18.43 22.11
N MET A 5 6.39 19.20 21.48
CA MET A 5 5.11 18.74 20.97
C MET A 5 5.36 17.78 19.80
N SER A 6 5.84 16.57 20.10
CA SER A 6 6.02 15.50 19.11
C SER A 6 4.93 14.44 19.24
N GLY A 7 3.71 14.85 19.53
CA GLY A 7 2.57 13.97 19.70
C GLY A 7 2.10 13.24 18.42
N GLY A 8 2.71 13.47 17.27
CA GLY A 8 2.30 12.87 16.01
C GLY A 8 3.16 11.72 15.49
N PHE A 9 4.37 11.53 16.02
CA PHE A 9 5.33 10.55 15.50
C PHE A 9 5.56 9.33 16.39
N GLU A 10 5.18 9.37 17.65
CA GLU A 10 5.49 8.31 18.62
C GLU A 10 4.84 6.95 18.34
N ASN A 11 3.74 6.92 17.60
CA ASN A 11 3.00 5.70 17.26
C ASN A 11 3.16 5.23 15.81
N LYS A 12 4.03 5.89 15.05
CA LYS A 12 4.31 5.53 13.66
C LYS A 12 5.58 4.70 13.60
N ARG A 13 5.47 3.48 13.08
CA ARG A 13 6.59 2.56 12.90
C ARG A 13 6.83 2.35 11.41
N ILE A 14 8.10 2.47 11.02
CA ILE A 14 8.54 2.22 9.64
C ILE A 14 9.46 1.00 9.67
N TYR A 15 9.12 0.01 8.86
CA TYR A 15 9.87 -1.23 8.71
C TYR A 15 10.45 -1.28 7.31
N ALA A 16 11.79 -1.25 7.22
CA ALA A 16 12.50 -1.36 5.96
C ALA A 16 12.88 -2.82 5.69
N PHE A 17 12.66 -3.26 4.47
CA PHE A 17 12.98 -4.60 3.98
C PHE A 17 14.11 -4.48 2.97
N GLY A 18 15.19 -5.20 3.19
CA GLY A 18 16.37 -5.22 2.33
C GLY A 18 16.61 -6.59 1.71
N GLU A 19 17.76 -6.73 1.07
CA GLU A 19 18.20 -7.97 0.40
C GLU A 19 18.09 -9.22 1.28
N LYS A 20 18.34 -9.10 2.58
CA LYS A 20 18.24 -10.21 3.53
C LYS A 20 16.81 -10.75 3.67
N ASP A 21 15.83 -9.86 3.60
CA ASP A 21 14.40 -10.19 3.77
C ASP A 21 13.74 -10.53 2.43
N MET A 22 14.31 -9.99 1.36
CA MET A 22 13.82 -10.11 -0.01
C MET A 22 14.99 -10.32 -0.97
N PRO A 23 15.58 -11.53 -1.02
CA PRO A 23 16.82 -11.80 -1.78
C PRO A 23 16.68 -11.62 -3.30
N ASP A 24 15.47 -11.65 -3.83
CA ASP A 24 15.18 -11.48 -5.27
C ASP A 24 14.81 -10.03 -5.65
N SER A 25 15.03 -9.08 -4.74
CA SER A 25 14.69 -7.66 -4.93
C SER A 25 15.97 -6.81 -4.93
N ASP A 26 16.19 -6.06 -6.00
CA ASP A 26 17.31 -5.12 -6.12
C ASP A 26 17.14 -3.88 -5.21
N GLU A 27 15.92 -3.58 -4.81
CA GLU A 27 15.57 -2.44 -3.97
C GLU A 27 14.73 -2.87 -2.78
N GLY A 28 15.09 -2.38 -1.60
CA GLY A 28 14.29 -2.54 -0.40
C GLY A 28 12.99 -1.72 -0.45
N PHE A 29 11.94 -2.20 0.17
CA PHE A 29 10.72 -1.43 0.38
C PHE A 29 10.42 -1.24 1.86
N SER A 30 9.49 -0.36 2.19
CA SER A 30 9.13 -0.10 3.58
C SER A 30 7.61 -0.26 3.81
N ILE A 31 7.27 -0.74 4.99
CA ILE A 31 5.90 -0.76 5.50
C ILE A 31 5.81 0.22 6.66
N THR A 32 4.84 1.13 6.59
CA THR A 32 4.55 2.07 7.66
C THR A 32 3.29 1.65 8.40
N ILE A 33 3.41 1.51 9.72
CA ILE A 33 2.28 1.23 10.61
C ILE A 33 2.10 2.39 11.57
N ASN A 34 0.92 2.98 11.58
CA ASN A 34 0.52 4.01 12.54
C ASN A 34 -0.49 3.43 13.52
N LEU A 35 -0.05 3.21 14.76
CA LEU A 35 -0.89 2.64 15.82
C LEU A 35 -1.97 3.59 16.32
N SER A 36 -1.83 4.89 16.05
CA SER A 36 -2.83 5.92 16.39
C SER A 36 -3.90 6.08 15.31
N SER A 37 -3.73 5.45 14.15
CA SER A 37 -4.71 5.50 13.07
C SER A 37 -5.94 4.66 13.40
N SER A 38 -7.12 5.13 13.01
CA SER A 38 -8.35 4.34 13.02
C SER A 38 -8.40 3.27 11.92
N GLU A 39 -7.48 3.35 10.95
CA GLU A 39 -7.37 2.35 9.89
C GLU A 39 -6.82 1.03 10.44
N PRO A 40 -7.48 -0.11 10.17
CA PRO A 40 -6.99 -1.43 10.60
C PRO A 40 -5.58 -1.72 10.09
N ILE A 41 -4.75 -2.38 10.91
CA ILE A 41 -3.34 -2.66 10.59
C ILE A 41 -3.20 -3.43 9.27
N TYR A 42 -4.07 -4.40 8.99
CA TYR A 42 -4.01 -5.13 7.73
C TYR A 42 -4.20 -4.23 6.51
N ARG A 43 -5.01 -3.19 6.62
CA ARG A 43 -5.20 -2.18 5.56
C ARG A 43 -3.95 -1.32 5.38
N GLN A 44 -3.29 -0.95 6.48
CA GLN A 44 -2.05 -0.19 6.43
C GLN A 44 -0.92 -1.00 5.78
N ILE A 45 -0.81 -2.29 6.08
CA ILE A 45 0.14 -3.21 5.44
C ILE A 45 -0.16 -3.31 3.94
N SER A 46 -1.41 -3.61 3.58
CA SER A 46 -1.85 -3.71 2.18
C SER A 46 -1.61 -2.41 1.42
N GLY A 47 -1.96 -1.27 2.02
CA GLY A 47 -1.77 0.05 1.43
C GLY A 47 -0.30 0.39 1.19
N SER A 48 0.61 0.01 2.09
CA SER A 48 2.06 0.20 1.91
C SER A 48 2.58 -0.62 0.72
N ILE A 49 2.14 -1.86 0.58
CA ILE A 49 2.53 -2.72 -0.55
C ILE A 49 1.98 -2.15 -1.86
N VAL A 50 0.71 -1.74 -1.90
CA VAL A 50 0.09 -1.14 -3.10
C VAL A 50 0.81 0.14 -3.51
N ARG A 51 1.17 1.01 -2.57
CA ARG A 51 1.97 2.22 -2.86
C ARG A 51 3.33 1.88 -3.44
N SER A 52 4.02 0.89 -2.88
CA SER A 52 5.33 0.45 -3.38
C SER A 52 5.24 -0.15 -4.79
N ILE A 53 4.12 -0.80 -5.13
CA ILE A 53 3.82 -1.25 -6.49
C ILE A 53 3.57 -0.04 -7.41
N ALA A 54 2.78 0.92 -6.97
CA ALA A 54 2.42 2.11 -7.77
C ALA A 54 3.63 2.99 -8.08
N THR A 55 4.59 3.08 -7.15
CA THR A 55 5.83 3.84 -7.30
C THR A 55 6.95 3.07 -8.00
N GLY A 56 6.73 1.82 -8.39
CA GLY A 56 7.72 0.98 -9.06
C GLY A 56 8.78 0.35 -8.14
N VAL A 57 8.75 0.61 -6.84
CA VAL A 57 9.68 0.00 -5.86
C VAL A 57 9.48 -1.52 -5.78
N LEU A 58 8.24 -1.98 -5.79
CA LEU A 58 7.91 -3.39 -5.92
C LEU A 58 7.48 -3.70 -7.36
N LYS A 59 8.34 -4.38 -8.08
CA LYS A 59 8.12 -4.78 -9.48
C LYS A 59 7.39 -6.11 -9.58
N ALA A 60 6.72 -6.34 -10.70
CA ALA A 60 6.11 -7.64 -11.01
C ALA A 60 7.14 -8.76 -10.91
N GLY A 61 6.75 -9.87 -10.30
CA GLY A 61 7.62 -11.02 -10.07
C GLY A 61 8.51 -10.92 -8.82
N THR A 62 8.53 -9.79 -8.12
CA THR A 62 9.22 -9.65 -6.83
C THR A 62 8.57 -10.58 -5.80
N ARG A 63 9.39 -11.33 -5.08
CA ARG A 63 8.94 -12.23 -4.03
C ARG A 63 8.79 -11.48 -2.72
N LEU A 64 7.63 -11.58 -2.10
CA LEU A 64 7.36 -11.05 -0.76
C LEU A 64 7.75 -12.04 0.33
N PRO A 65 8.07 -11.56 1.55
CA PRO A 65 8.29 -12.43 2.70
C PRO A 65 7.07 -13.30 3.00
N PRO A 66 7.26 -14.55 3.46
CA PRO A 66 6.15 -15.35 3.99
C PRO A 66 5.44 -14.65 5.14
N SER A 67 4.15 -14.92 5.33
CA SER A 67 3.34 -14.26 6.37
C SER A 67 3.94 -14.35 7.78
N ARG A 68 4.54 -15.48 8.13
CA ARG A 68 5.20 -15.67 9.43
C ARG A 68 6.42 -14.78 9.61
N GLN A 69 7.25 -14.68 8.57
CA GLN A 69 8.41 -13.81 8.58
C GLN A 69 7.98 -12.34 8.67
N LEU A 70 7.00 -11.93 7.86
CA LEU A 70 6.49 -10.57 7.87
C LEU A 70 5.87 -10.20 9.21
N SER A 71 5.07 -11.08 9.82
CA SER A 71 4.49 -10.85 11.15
C SER A 71 5.57 -10.71 12.23
N SER A 72 6.63 -11.49 12.16
CA SER A 72 7.75 -11.39 13.08
C SER A 72 8.50 -10.06 12.94
N ILE A 73 8.79 -9.63 11.71
CA ILE A 73 9.47 -8.35 11.43
C ILE A 73 8.62 -7.18 11.90
N LEU A 74 7.33 -7.18 11.60
CA LEU A 74 6.42 -6.08 11.94
C LEU A 74 5.99 -6.09 13.42
N GLY A 75 6.20 -7.19 14.14
CA GLY A 75 5.72 -7.33 15.52
C GLY A 75 4.18 -7.32 15.62
N VAL A 76 3.49 -7.84 14.61
CA VAL A 76 2.03 -7.94 14.55
C VAL A 76 1.57 -9.39 14.53
N ASN A 77 0.29 -9.61 14.79
CA ASN A 77 -0.28 -10.95 14.76
C ASN A 77 -0.21 -11.54 13.34
N TYR A 78 0.15 -12.82 13.25
CA TYR A 78 0.18 -13.59 12.01
C TYR A 78 -1.15 -13.53 11.22
N HIS A 79 -2.29 -13.59 11.92
CA HIS A 79 -3.61 -13.47 11.28
C HIS A 79 -3.83 -12.10 10.63
N THR A 80 -3.25 -11.04 11.18
CA THR A 80 -3.30 -9.69 10.60
C THR A 80 -2.55 -9.64 9.27
N VAL A 81 -1.36 -10.24 9.19
CA VAL A 81 -0.59 -10.34 7.95
C VAL A 81 -1.30 -11.22 6.92
N ASN A 82 -1.85 -12.36 7.35
CA ASN A 82 -2.63 -13.22 6.46
C ASN A 82 -3.85 -12.49 5.88
N LYS A 83 -4.54 -11.69 6.68
CA LYS A 83 -5.66 -10.88 6.20
C LYS A 83 -5.21 -9.85 5.17
N ALA A 84 -4.04 -9.22 5.38
CA ALA A 84 -3.46 -8.29 4.41
C ALA A 84 -3.12 -9.01 3.09
N TYR A 85 -2.46 -10.15 3.15
CA TYR A 85 -2.11 -10.92 1.96
C TYR A 85 -3.34 -11.48 1.23
N SER A 86 -4.34 -11.99 1.97
CA SER A 86 -5.60 -12.44 1.38
C SER A 86 -6.34 -11.30 0.67
N PHE A 87 -6.33 -10.11 1.25
CA PHE A 87 -6.90 -8.93 0.62
C PHE A 87 -6.16 -8.58 -0.67
N LEU A 88 -4.82 -8.53 -0.65
CA LEU A 88 -4.01 -8.25 -1.83
C LEU A 88 -4.19 -9.30 -2.93
N GLU A 89 -4.28 -10.58 -2.56
CA GLU A 89 -4.55 -11.68 -3.49
C GLU A 89 -5.94 -11.55 -4.12
N SER A 90 -6.95 -11.22 -3.33
CA SER A 90 -8.32 -11.00 -3.81
C SER A 90 -8.42 -9.83 -4.80
N GLN A 91 -7.54 -8.84 -4.68
CA GLN A 91 -7.42 -7.70 -5.59
C GLN A 91 -6.38 -7.94 -6.70
N GLU A 92 -5.83 -9.13 -6.78
CA GLU A 92 -4.86 -9.56 -7.79
C GLU A 92 -3.54 -8.74 -7.82
N TYR A 93 -3.18 -8.13 -6.70
CA TYR A 93 -1.86 -7.50 -6.54
C TYR A 93 -0.74 -8.51 -6.33
N ILE A 94 -1.07 -9.64 -5.74
CA ILE A 94 -0.13 -10.73 -5.47
C ILE A 94 -0.75 -12.07 -5.87
N TYR A 95 0.11 -13.06 -6.08
CA TYR A 95 -0.29 -14.46 -6.27
C TYR A 95 0.64 -15.39 -5.50
N MET A 96 0.15 -16.58 -5.20
CA MET A 96 0.91 -17.63 -4.52
C MET A 96 1.20 -18.76 -5.52
N ASP A 97 2.45 -19.20 -5.56
CA ASP A 97 2.84 -20.36 -6.37
C ASP A 97 2.51 -21.68 -5.67
N ARG A 98 2.80 -22.80 -6.34
CA ARG A 98 2.55 -24.16 -5.79
C ARG A 98 3.37 -24.46 -4.52
N ARG A 99 4.51 -23.77 -4.33
CA ARG A 99 5.40 -23.90 -3.18
C ARG A 99 5.06 -22.92 -2.05
N LYS A 100 3.94 -22.21 -2.17
CA LYS A 100 3.50 -21.19 -1.20
C LYS A 100 4.37 -19.93 -1.15
N HIS A 101 5.14 -19.66 -2.20
CA HIS A 101 5.84 -18.39 -2.35
C HIS A 101 4.89 -17.32 -2.88
N ILE A 102 5.05 -16.11 -2.39
CA ILE A 102 4.17 -14.97 -2.69
C ILE A 102 4.92 -14.01 -3.60
N PHE A 103 4.31 -13.64 -4.72
CA PHE A 103 4.90 -12.79 -5.74
C PHE A 103 3.97 -11.63 -6.10
N ILE A 104 4.57 -10.50 -6.49
CA ILE A 104 3.84 -9.38 -7.07
C ILE A 104 3.35 -9.74 -8.47
N SER A 105 2.06 -9.53 -8.71
CA SER A 105 1.40 -9.82 -9.98
C SER A 105 1.85 -8.88 -11.09
N THR A 106 1.72 -9.33 -12.33
CA THR A 106 1.94 -8.47 -13.52
C THR A 106 0.90 -7.35 -13.60
N ILE A 107 1.22 -6.28 -14.33
CA ILE A 107 0.27 -5.19 -14.60
C ILE A 107 -1.00 -5.73 -15.29
N LYS A 108 -0.84 -6.66 -16.23
CA LYS A 108 -1.97 -7.29 -16.92
C LYS A 108 -2.91 -7.99 -15.94
N GLN A 109 -2.39 -8.83 -15.06
CA GLN A 109 -3.18 -9.54 -14.05
C GLN A 109 -3.96 -8.58 -13.13
N ARG A 110 -3.31 -7.48 -12.69
CA ARG A 110 -3.95 -6.45 -11.88
C ARG A 110 -5.05 -5.69 -12.61
N ARG A 111 -4.86 -5.43 -13.91
CA ARG A 111 -5.82 -4.71 -14.74
C ARG A 111 -7.07 -5.51 -15.08
N GLU A 112 -6.95 -6.80 -15.30
CA GLU A 112 -8.06 -7.65 -15.75
C GLU A 112 -9.25 -7.63 -14.78
N LYS A 113 -9.01 -7.44 -13.48
CA LYS A 113 -10.08 -7.47 -12.49
C LYS A 113 -10.74 -6.11 -12.21
N ASP A 114 -9.98 -5.01 -12.25
CA ASP A 114 -10.46 -3.72 -11.72
C ASP A 114 -10.52 -2.59 -12.78
N MET A 115 -10.05 -2.83 -13.99
CA MET A 115 -10.03 -1.81 -15.04
C MET A 115 -11.30 -1.87 -15.90
N GLY A 116 -12.24 -1.07 -15.56
CA GLY A 116 -13.47 -0.93 -16.30
C GLY A 116 -14.45 -0.07 -15.53
N ILE A 117 -15.71 -0.40 -15.64
CA ILE A 117 -16.83 0.34 -15.05
C ILE A 117 -16.66 0.53 -13.53
N LEU A 118 -16.08 -0.45 -12.83
CA LEU A 118 -15.93 -0.40 -11.37
C LEU A 118 -14.95 0.70 -10.92
N TRP A 119 -13.78 0.81 -11.57
CA TRP A 119 -12.80 1.86 -11.28
C TRP A 119 -13.38 3.25 -11.56
N GLU A 120 -14.02 3.42 -12.72
CA GLU A 120 -14.66 4.66 -13.11
C GLU A 120 -15.78 5.06 -12.13
N ASN A 121 -16.60 4.11 -11.69
CA ASN A 121 -17.65 4.36 -10.72
C ASN A 121 -17.10 4.77 -9.35
N ARG A 122 -16.02 4.15 -8.89
CA ARG A 122 -15.33 4.57 -7.64
C ARG A 122 -14.84 6.00 -7.73
N MET A 123 -14.22 6.36 -8.86
CA MET A 123 -13.77 7.74 -9.12
C MET A 123 -14.94 8.72 -9.12
N LYS A 124 -16.01 8.40 -9.85
CA LYS A 124 -17.23 9.23 -9.89
C LYS A 124 -17.84 9.43 -8.50
N ASN A 125 -17.92 8.39 -7.70
CA ASN A 125 -18.45 8.48 -6.35
C ASN A 125 -17.63 9.41 -5.46
N LEU A 126 -16.29 9.29 -5.51
CA LEU A 126 -15.39 10.15 -4.76
C LEU A 126 -15.50 11.62 -5.18
N LEU A 127 -15.56 11.88 -6.49
CA LEU A 127 -15.74 13.23 -7.04
C LEU A 127 -17.08 13.83 -6.64
N THR A 128 -18.15 13.03 -6.72
CA THR A 128 -19.51 13.43 -6.32
C THR A 128 -19.56 13.77 -4.83
N GLU A 129 -18.94 12.96 -3.98
CA GLU A 129 -18.82 13.23 -2.55
C GLU A 129 -18.09 14.55 -2.29
N SER A 130 -16.98 14.77 -2.97
CA SER A 130 -16.19 16.00 -2.83
C SER A 130 -16.99 17.24 -3.22
N ILE A 131 -17.73 17.20 -4.33
CA ILE A 131 -18.60 18.28 -4.76
C ILE A 131 -19.73 18.52 -3.76
N SER A 132 -20.33 17.46 -3.22
CA SER A 132 -21.40 17.56 -2.23
C SER A 132 -20.95 18.21 -0.91
N LYS A 133 -19.65 18.10 -0.59
CA LYS A 133 -19.01 18.76 0.55
C LYS A 133 -18.53 20.20 0.26
N GLY A 134 -18.81 20.72 -0.93
CA GLY A 134 -18.57 22.12 -1.29
C GLY A 134 -17.24 22.39 -2.01
N PHE A 135 -16.49 21.37 -2.37
CA PHE A 135 -15.30 21.58 -3.20
C PHE A 135 -15.69 21.86 -4.64
N SER A 136 -15.10 22.90 -5.23
CA SER A 136 -15.32 23.21 -6.64
C SER A 136 -14.59 22.21 -7.56
N PRO A 137 -15.04 22.02 -8.79
CA PRO A 137 -14.33 21.18 -9.77
C PRO A 137 -12.86 21.57 -9.95
N LEU A 138 -12.55 22.87 -9.95
CA LEU A 138 -11.17 23.36 -10.07
C LEU A 138 -10.30 22.96 -8.88
N GLN A 139 -10.82 23.09 -7.65
CA GLN A 139 -10.10 22.65 -6.43
C GLN A 139 -9.83 21.15 -6.44
N ILE A 140 -10.79 20.36 -6.93
CA ILE A 140 -10.64 18.91 -7.06
C ILE A 140 -9.56 18.58 -8.09
N GLU A 141 -9.57 19.23 -9.25
CA GLU A 141 -8.57 19.04 -10.32
C GLU A 141 -7.16 19.37 -9.81
N GLU A 142 -6.98 20.54 -9.17
CA GLU A 142 -5.70 20.93 -8.59
C GLU A 142 -5.20 19.90 -7.56
N LYS A 143 -6.09 19.41 -6.70
CA LYS A 143 -5.73 18.41 -5.70
C LYS A 143 -5.38 17.05 -6.31
N ILE A 144 -6.07 16.63 -7.35
CA ILE A 144 -5.73 15.40 -8.09
C ILE A 144 -4.34 15.51 -8.72
N VAL A 145 -4.02 16.65 -9.34
CA VAL A 145 -2.70 16.88 -9.95
C VAL A 145 -1.60 16.84 -8.89
N GLU A 146 -1.82 17.47 -7.73
CA GLU A 146 -0.90 17.44 -6.59
C GLU A 146 -0.65 16.00 -6.12
N LEU A 147 -1.71 15.23 -5.87
CA LEU A 147 -1.62 13.84 -5.42
C LEU A 147 -0.93 12.93 -6.44
N LEU A 148 -1.19 13.12 -7.72
CA LEU A 148 -0.50 12.37 -8.77
C LEU A 148 1.01 12.66 -8.78
N LYS A 149 1.41 13.91 -8.57
CA LYS A 149 2.82 14.28 -8.44
C LYS A 149 3.46 13.65 -7.20
N GLU A 150 2.78 13.68 -6.04
CA GLU A 150 3.26 13.04 -4.81
C GLU A 150 3.52 11.54 -5.01
N ILE A 151 2.61 10.84 -5.69
CA ILE A 151 2.75 9.41 -5.98
C ILE A 151 3.92 9.18 -6.94
N ALA A 152 4.07 9.99 -7.98
CA ALA A 152 5.13 9.84 -8.98
C ALA A 152 6.52 10.25 -8.47
N THR A 153 6.61 11.21 -7.52
CA THR A 153 7.91 11.75 -7.05
C THR A 153 8.61 10.84 -6.04
N GLN A 154 7.98 9.77 -5.58
CA GLN A 154 8.63 8.78 -4.71
C GLN A 154 9.56 7.82 -5.49
N GLU A 155 9.76 8.06 -6.78
CA GLU A 155 10.64 7.27 -7.67
C GLU A 155 12.11 7.75 -7.68
N GLU A 156 12.51 8.73 -6.89
CA GLU A 156 13.90 9.19 -6.75
C GLU A 156 14.52 8.79 -5.40
#